data_6e41fd467936e125bc60009bf8b2cdbe
#
_entry.id   6e41fd467936e125bc60009bf8b2cdbe
#
_cell.length_a   1.000
_cell.length_b   1.000
_cell.length_c   1.000
_cell.angle_alpha   90.00
_cell.angle_beta   90.00
_cell.angle_gamma   90.00
#
_symmetry.space_group_name_H-M   'P 1'
#
loop_
_entity.id
_entity.type
_entity.pdbx_description
1 polymer ?
#
loop_
_entity_poly.entity_id
_entity_poly.type
_entity_poly.pdbx_seq_one_letter_code
_entity_poly.pdbx_strand_id
1 'polypeptide(L)'
;MNKAIVTGASSGIGKAICRQLAANGWLVYGIGRSFNQQSDDIAGIESIVCDITDTAKLIKTIKEINKNHDISLLINNAGVGFYALHEELNPVKISQMVRTNLEAPMIITNLLLRDLKKNKGTIINISSITAEKTNPHGCAYGATKAGLTSFSHSLFEEARKYGVRVVNLEPDMTDTNLYRNADFTVDENEAARIQPNEVAEAVLYVLGQREGLVMTDITIRPQLHRIARK
;
A
#
# COMPACT_ATOMS: atom_id res chain seq x y z
N MET A 1 12.00 18.96 -6.16
CA MET A 1 11.42 17.70 -6.68
C MET A 1 10.82 16.96 -5.48
N ASN A 2 9.56 16.63 -5.56
CA ASN A 2 8.88 15.89 -4.50
C ASN A 2 9.39 14.45 -4.44
N LYS A 3 9.55 13.88 -3.23
CA LYS A 3 10.08 12.53 -3.02
C LYS A 3 9.07 11.63 -2.33
N ALA A 4 8.92 10.42 -2.86
CA ALA A 4 7.98 9.42 -2.37
C ALA A 4 8.69 8.10 -2.01
N ILE A 5 8.20 7.41 -1.00
CA ILE A 5 8.49 6.01 -0.73
C ILE A 5 7.23 5.19 -1.04
N VAL A 6 7.38 4.14 -1.84
CA VAL A 6 6.31 3.19 -2.17
C VAL A 6 6.75 1.78 -1.85
N THR A 7 6.04 1.09 -0.96
CA THR A 7 6.31 -0.33 -0.67
C THR A 7 5.52 -1.26 -1.59
N GLY A 8 6.07 -2.44 -1.89
CA GLY A 8 5.46 -3.38 -2.85
C GLY A 8 5.52 -2.88 -4.30
N ALA A 9 6.56 -2.12 -4.64
CA ALA A 9 6.71 -1.41 -5.91
C ALA A 9 7.01 -2.30 -7.12
N SER A 10 7.36 -3.57 -6.92
CA SER A 10 7.80 -4.45 -8.02
C SER A 10 6.67 -5.02 -8.88
N SER A 11 5.41 -4.90 -8.48
CA SER A 11 4.27 -5.44 -9.23
C SER A 11 2.94 -4.77 -8.86
N GLY A 12 1.89 -5.08 -9.62
CA GLY A 12 0.51 -4.70 -9.31
C GLY A 12 0.32 -3.21 -9.04
N ILE A 13 -0.46 -2.89 -8.02
CA ILE A 13 -0.81 -1.52 -7.62
C ILE A 13 0.44 -0.68 -7.33
N GLY A 14 1.41 -1.21 -6.57
CA GLY A 14 2.62 -0.46 -6.22
C GLY A 14 3.45 -0.05 -7.44
N LYS A 15 3.59 -0.94 -8.43
CA LYS A 15 4.27 -0.63 -9.68
C LYS A 15 3.52 0.43 -10.49
N ALA A 16 2.20 0.33 -10.56
CA ALA A 16 1.37 1.34 -11.24
C ALA A 16 1.50 2.71 -10.57
N ILE A 17 1.45 2.76 -9.24
CA ILE A 17 1.65 4.00 -8.47
C ILE A 17 3.03 4.61 -8.75
N CYS A 18 4.11 3.81 -8.69
CA CYS A 18 5.46 4.31 -8.97
C CYS A 18 5.55 4.96 -10.36
N ARG A 19 4.99 4.32 -11.38
CA ARG A 19 4.97 4.84 -12.76
C ARG A 19 4.20 6.16 -12.87
N GLN A 20 3.03 6.21 -12.28
CA GLN A 20 2.20 7.42 -12.29
C GLN A 20 2.87 8.58 -11.55
N LEU A 21 3.46 8.34 -10.40
CA LEU A 21 4.20 9.36 -9.65
C LEU A 21 5.41 9.87 -10.43
N ALA A 22 6.24 8.97 -11.01
CA ALA A 22 7.40 9.37 -11.81
C ALA A 22 6.98 10.19 -13.05
N ALA A 23 5.92 9.78 -13.76
CA ALA A 23 5.37 10.52 -14.89
C ALA A 23 4.87 11.94 -14.49
N ASN A 24 4.51 12.14 -13.21
CA ASN A 24 4.11 13.43 -12.64
C ASN A 24 5.27 14.15 -11.90
N GLY A 25 6.52 13.83 -12.21
CA GLY A 25 7.70 14.55 -11.75
C GLY A 25 8.16 14.25 -10.32
N TRP A 26 7.72 13.12 -9.72
CA TRP A 26 8.22 12.66 -8.43
C TRP A 26 9.49 11.83 -8.58
N LEU A 27 10.39 11.94 -7.62
CA LEU A 27 11.41 10.92 -7.39
C LEU A 27 10.82 9.86 -6.45
N VAL A 28 10.80 8.61 -6.91
CA VAL A 28 10.14 7.50 -6.20
C VAL A 28 11.15 6.47 -5.77
N TYR A 29 11.26 6.23 -4.47
CA TYR A 29 11.98 5.11 -3.88
C TYR A 29 11.03 3.92 -3.79
N GLY A 30 11.10 3.03 -4.77
CA GLY A 30 10.27 1.83 -4.86
C GLY A 30 10.89 0.67 -4.08
N ILE A 31 10.26 0.22 -2.99
CA ILE A 31 10.74 -0.89 -2.17
C ILE A 31 10.03 -2.18 -2.56
N GLY A 32 10.79 -3.23 -2.85
CA GLY A 32 10.29 -4.56 -3.20
C GLY A 32 11.27 -5.67 -2.89
N ARG A 33 10.83 -6.93 -2.92
CA ARG A 33 11.70 -8.09 -2.67
C ARG A 33 12.58 -8.45 -3.87
N SER A 34 12.12 -8.12 -5.06
CA SER A 34 12.83 -8.35 -6.33
C SER A 34 12.31 -7.38 -7.38
N PHE A 35 13.18 -7.01 -8.31
CA PHE A 35 12.85 -6.19 -9.47
C PHE A 35 13.41 -6.85 -10.73
N ASN A 36 12.74 -6.66 -11.86
CA ASN A 36 13.27 -7.05 -13.16
C ASN A 36 14.02 -5.86 -13.75
N GLN A 37 15.34 -5.97 -13.85
CA GLN A 37 16.21 -4.88 -14.31
C GLN A 37 15.82 -4.30 -15.67
N GLN A 38 15.28 -5.11 -16.59
CA GLN A 38 14.89 -4.62 -17.92
C GLN A 38 13.55 -3.87 -17.96
N SER A 39 12.58 -4.23 -17.10
CA SER A 39 11.23 -3.64 -17.10
C SER A 39 10.98 -2.60 -16.03
N ASP A 40 11.89 -2.49 -15.06
CA ASP A 40 11.73 -1.67 -13.86
C ASP A 40 12.74 -0.51 -13.80
N ASP A 41 13.58 -0.38 -14.84
CA ASP A 41 14.46 0.79 -15.04
C ASP A 41 13.66 1.93 -15.70
N ILE A 42 13.02 2.72 -14.86
CA ILE A 42 12.18 3.85 -15.28
C ILE A 42 12.74 5.13 -14.66
N ALA A 43 12.95 6.13 -15.50
CA ALA A 43 13.43 7.45 -15.06
C ALA A 43 12.55 8.01 -13.94
N GLY A 44 13.16 8.44 -12.85
CA GLY A 44 12.46 8.93 -11.66
C GLY A 44 12.06 7.84 -10.65
N ILE A 45 12.41 6.57 -10.89
CA ILE A 45 12.19 5.47 -9.94
C ILE A 45 13.51 4.85 -9.53
N GLU A 46 13.82 4.87 -8.25
CA GLU A 46 14.93 4.12 -7.65
C GLU A 46 14.40 2.81 -7.03
N SER A 47 14.74 1.68 -7.64
CA SER A 47 14.31 0.35 -7.18
C SER A 47 15.20 -0.16 -6.05
N ILE A 48 14.63 -0.39 -4.88
CA ILE A 48 15.35 -0.80 -3.67
C ILE A 48 14.92 -2.21 -3.23
N VAL A 49 15.87 -3.15 -3.24
CA VAL A 49 15.61 -4.53 -2.82
C VAL A 49 15.65 -4.64 -1.30
N CYS A 50 14.46 -4.76 -0.69
CA CYS A 50 14.30 -4.97 0.74
C CYS A 50 13.07 -5.85 1.01
N ASP A 51 13.25 -6.90 1.83
CA ASP A 51 12.12 -7.59 2.45
C ASP A 51 11.70 -6.78 3.68
N ILE A 52 10.51 -6.20 3.62
CA ILE A 52 10.00 -5.34 4.70
C ILE A 52 9.64 -6.12 5.98
N THR A 53 9.64 -7.45 5.94
CA THR A 53 9.46 -8.30 7.13
C THR A 53 10.76 -8.52 7.90
N ASP A 54 11.92 -8.19 7.32
CA ASP A 54 13.19 -8.08 8.03
C ASP A 54 13.28 -6.68 8.65
N THR A 55 12.85 -6.57 9.90
CA THR A 55 12.76 -5.30 10.63
C THR A 55 14.09 -4.55 10.70
N ALA A 56 15.20 -5.25 10.90
CA ALA A 56 16.53 -4.61 11.01
C ALA A 56 16.97 -4.02 9.68
N LYS A 57 16.82 -4.77 8.58
CA LYS A 57 17.09 -4.32 7.22
C LYS A 57 16.15 -3.17 6.83
N LEU A 58 14.85 -3.28 7.14
CA LEU A 58 13.87 -2.24 6.88
C LEU A 58 14.25 -0.91 7.53
N ILE A 59 14.56 -0.93 8.84
CA ILE A 59 14.96 0.28 9.58
C ILE A 59 16.19 0.93 8.92
N LYS A 60 17.21 0.13 8.59
CA LYS A 60 18.41 0.63 7.92
C LYS A 60 18.07 1.26 6.58
N THR A 61 17.30 0.57 5.74
CA THR A 61 16.89 1.03 4.41
C THR A 61 16.11 2.35 4.48
N ILE A 62 15.12 2.44 5.36
CA ILE A 62 14.32 3.68 5.49
C ILE A 62 15.18 4.86 5.97
N LYS A 63 16.09 4.64 6.92
CA LYS A 63 17.01 5.69 7.40
C LYS A 63 17.97 6.17 6.30
N GLU A 64 18.44 5.26 5.43
CA GLU A 64 19.30 5.61 4.29
C GLU A 64 18.54 6.44 3.25
N ILE A 65 17.32 6.04 2.88
CA ILE A 65 16.46 6.79 1.96
C ILE A 65 16.16 8.19 2.52
N ASN A 66 15.81 8.27 3.79
CA ASN A 66 15.41 9.52 4.44
C ASN A 66 16.58 10.34 4.97
N LYS A 67 17.80 10.08 4.52
CA LYS A 67 19.02 10.76 5.03
C LYS A 67 18.94 12.29 4.93
N ASN A 68 18.28 12.81 3.91
CA ASN A 68 18.13 14.26 3.69
C ASN A 68 16.82 14.83 4.29
N HIS A 69 16.01 14.03 4.99
CA HIS A 69 14.75 14.45 5.62
C HIS A 69 13.76 15.16 4.67
N ASP A 70 13.73 14.76 3.41
CA ASP A 70 12.96 15.42 2.36
C ASP A 70 11.84 14.56 1.76
N ILE A 71 11.54 13.43 2.37
CA ILE A 71 10.40 12.60 2.00
C ILE A 71 9.10 13.34 2.35
N SER A 72 8.23 13.51 1.36
CA SER A 72 6.93 14.17 1.49
C SER A 72 5.73 13.24 1.25
N LEU A 73 5.98 12.01 0.74
CA LEU A 73 4.93 11.02 0.49
C LEU A 73 5.38 9.63 0.91
N LEU A 74 4.56 8.96 1.72
CA LEU A 74 4.69 7.55 2.04
C LEU A 74 3.47 6.79 1.52
N ILE A 75 3.69 5.74 0.72
CA ILE A 75 2.64 4.82 0.29
C ILE A 75 2.94 3.42 0.81
N ASN A 76 2.19 3.01 1.83
CA ASN A 76 2.20 1.66 2.36
C ASN A 76 1.29 0.78 1.51
N ASN A 77 1.85 0.18 0.46
CA ASN A 77 1.11 -0.65 -0.48
C ASN A 77 1.47 -2.14 -0.39
N ALA A 78 2.67 -2.49 0.08
CA ALA A 78 3.06 -3.89 0.17
C ALA A 78 2.02 -4.71 0.95
N GLY A 79 1.62 -5.83 0.39
CA GLY A 79 0.64 -6.72 1.01
C GLY A 79 0.76 -8.16 0.52
N VAL A 80 0.35 -9.08 1.38
CA VAL A 80 0.20 -10.50 1.06
C VAL A 80 -1.13 -11.01 1.58
N GLY A 81 -1.77 -11.91 0.82
CA GLY A 81 -3.02 -12.57 1.20
C GLY A 81 -2.85 -14.10 1.17
N PHE A 82 -3.32 -14.77 2.22
CA PHE A 82 -3.48 -16.22 2.28
C PHE A 82 -4.91 -16.50 2.72
N TYR A 83 -5.58 -17.37 2.00
CA TYR A 83 -7.00 -17.63 2.13
C TYR A 83 -7.23 -19.13 2.34
N ALA A 84 -7.89 -19.49 3.42
CA ALA A 84 -8.31 -20.84 3.78
C ALA A 84 -9.32 -20.78 4.93
N LEU A 85 -9.96 -21.89 5.30
CA LEU A 85 -10.62 -22.00 6.60
C LEU A 85 -9.58 -21.70 7.69
N HIS A 86 -9.98 -21.01 8.77
CA HIS A 86 -9.01 -20.47 9.72
C HIS A 86 -8.20 -21.57 10.41
N GLU A 87 -8.82 -22.72 10.70
CA GLU A 87 -8.18 -23.89 11.27
C GLU A 87 -7.16 -24.58 10.33
N GLU A 88 -7.27 -24.35 9.02
CA GLU A 88 -6.36 -24.89 8.00
C GLU A 88 -5.21 -23.93 7.67
N LEU A 89 -5.32 -22.69 8.10
CA LEU A 89 -4.33 -21.65 7.77
C LEU A 89 -3.04 -21.85 8.57
N ASN A 90 -1.93 -22.06 7.86
CA ASN A 90 -0.61 -22.23 8.49
C ASN A 90 -0.24 -21.00 9.34
N PRO A 91 0.13 -21.16 10.63
CA PRO A 91 0.52 -20.05 11.52
C PRO A 91 1.65 -19.17 10.98
N VAL A 92 2.60 -19.72 10.22
CA VAL A 92 3.66 -18.93 9.55
C VAL A 92 3.07 -17.95 8.55
N LYS A 93 2.00 -18.33 7.85
CA LYS A 93 1.29 -17.44 6.90
C LYS A 93 0.53 -16.34 7.62
N ILE A 94 -0.04 -16.63 8.79
CA ILE A 94 -0.67 -15.61 9.65
C ILE A 94 0.37 -14.57 10.06
N SER A 95 1.52 -15.02 10.60
CA SER A 95 2.63 -14.13 10.99
C SER A 95 3.13 -13.30 9.81
N GLN A 96 3.27 -13.91 8.62
CA GLN A 96 3.70 -13.20 7.42
C GLN A 96 2.71 -12.09 7.01
N MET A 97 1.40 -12.33 7.09
CA MET A 97 0.38 -11.30 6.84
C MET A 97 0.47 -10.16 7.84
N VAL A 98 0.56 -10.45 9.13
CA VAL A 98 0.67 -9.42 10.19
C VAL A 98 1.92 -8.57 9.98
N ARG A 99 3.07 -9.19 9.76
CA ARG A 99 4.35 -8.48 9.55
C ARG A 99 4.32 -7.60 8.30
N THR A 100 3.77 -8.12 7.19
CA THR A 100 3.77 -7.40 5.91
C THR A 100 2.71 -6.31 5.87
N ASN A 101 1.45 -6.64 6.25
CA ASN A 101 0.31 -5.78 5.99
C ASN A 101 0.07 -4.75 7.11
N LEU A 102 0.63 -4.96 8.30
CA LEU A 102 0.34 -4.14 9.48
C LEU A 102 1.62 -3.65 10.18
N GLU A 103 2.50 -4.55 10.61
CA GLU A 103 3.70 -4.18 11.39
C GLU A 103 4.64 -3.28 10.59
N ALA A 104 5.00 -3.67 9.37
CA ALA A 104 5.92 -2.90 8.53
C ALA A 104 5.39 -1.49 8.20
N PRO A 105 4.12 -1.27 7.80
CA PRO A 105 3.53 0.06 7.67
C PRO A 105 3.66 0.92 8.91
N MET A 106 3.40 0.38 10.11
CA MET A 106 3.54 1.11 11.37
C MET A 106 4.99 1.51 11.64
N ILE A 107 5.96 0.61 11.42
CA ILE A 107 7.38 0.88 11.60
C ILE A 107 7.87 1.96 10.62
N ILE A 108 7.56 1.84 9.34
CA ILE A 108 7.98 2.82 8.32
C ILE A 108 7.40 4.20 8.68
N THR A 109 6.13 4.23 9.01
CA THR A 109 5.46 5.48 9.42
C THR A 109 6.11 6.10 10.65
N ASN A 110 6.43 5.31 11.68
CA ASN A 110 7.12 5.77 12.87
C ASN A 110 8.46 6.44 12.54
N LEU A 111 9.25 5.83 11.67
CA LEU A 111 10.56 6.35 11.26
C LEU A 111 10.47 7.66 10.48
N LEU A 112 9.41 7.87 9.69
CA LEU A 112 9.25 9.01 8.80
C LEU A 112 8.37 10.13 9.37
N LEU A 113 7.55 9.85 10.40
CA LEU A 113 6.48 10.76 10.84
C LEU A 113 6.97 12.14 11.24
N ARG A 114 8.17 12.22 11.89
CA ARG A 114 8.74 13.50 12.28
C ARG A 114 9.02 14.40 11.07
N ASP A 115 9.59 13.83 10.03
CA ASP A 115 9.91 14.56 8.80
C ASP A 115 8.65 14.85 7.98
N LEU A 116 7.71 13.92 7.92
CA LEU A 116 6.40 14.15 7.30
C LEU A 116 5.63 15.27 8.02
N LYS A 117 5.71 15.39 9.35
CA LYS A 117 5.14 16.54 10.09
C LYS A 117 5.82 17.86 9.69
N LYS A 118 7.14 17.86 9.54
CA LYS A 118 7.90 19.05 9.11
C LYS A 118 7.58 19.44 7.66
N ASN A 119 7.44 18.45 6.79
CA ASN A 119 7.22 18.64 5.35
C ASN A 119 5.73 18.78 4.97
N LYS A 120 4.80 18.77 5.95
CA LYS A 120 3.34 18.68 5.71
C LYS A 120 2.97 17.57 4.72
N GLY A 121 3.59 16.41 4.90
CA GLY A 121 3.57 15.30 3.97
C GLY A 121 2.24 14.54 3.93
N THR A 122 2.21 13.50 3.11
CA THR A 122 1.04 12.63 2.95
C THR A 122 1.42 11.18 3.20
N ILE A 123 0.57 10.44 3.89
CA ILE A 123 0.64 9.00 4.07
C ILE A 123 -0.59 8.40 3.41
N ILE A 124 -0.39 7.45 2.49
CA ILE A 124 -1.47 6.69 1.87
C ILE A 124 -1.26 5.22 2.21
N ASN A 125 -2.25 4.62 2.87
CA ASN A 125 -2.26 3.21 3.19
C ASN A 125 -3.20 2.47 2.24
N ILE A 126 -2.67 1.52 1.48
CA ILE A 126 -3.49 0.64 0.64
C ILE A 126 -4.06 -0.46 1.52
N SER A 127 -5.26 -0.19 2.04
CA SER A 127 -6.04 -1.13 2.83
C SER A 127 -6.81 -2.10 1.93
N SER A 128 -8.06 -2.37 2.20
CA SER A 128 -8.95 -3.22 1.41
C SER A 128 -10.38 -3.02 1.88
N ILE A 129 -11.34 -3.28 1.00
CA ILE A 129 -12.76 -3.41 1.39
C ILE A 129 -12.99 -4.43 2.51
N THR A 130 -12.08 -5.42 2.67
CA THR A 130 -12.13 -6.43 3.73
C THR A 130 -11.75 -5.88 5.12
N ALA A 131 -11.33 -4.61 5.21
CA ALA A 131 -11.17 -3.92 6.49
C ALA A 131 -12.53 -3.71 7.19
N GLU A 132 -13.59 -3.49 6.41
CA GLU A 132 -14.95 -3.22 6.92
C GLU A 132 -15.91 -4.39 6.69
N LYS A 133 -15.68 -5.20 5.65
CA LYS A 133 -16.55 -6.31 5.30
C LYS A 133 -16.03 -7.64 5.82
N THR A 134 -16.96 -8.48 6.24
CA THR A 134 -16.66 -9.88 6.57
C THR A 134 -16.02 -10.58 5.36
N ASN A 135 -14.97 -11.35 5.63
CA ASN A 135 -14.21 -12.06 4.61
C ASN A 135 -14.00 -13.52 5.05
N PRO A 136 -15.01 -14.40 4.88
CA PRO A 136 -14.85 -15.84 5.11
C PRO A 136 -13.64 -16.36 4.32
N HIS A 137 -12.89 -17.33 4.88
CA HIS A 137 -11.60 -17.82 4.36
C HIS A 137 -10.46 -16.80 4.35
N GLY A 138 -10.72 -15.52 4.60
CA GLY A 138 -9.73 -14.45 4.67
C GLY A 138 -9.68 -13.75 6.04
N CYS A 139 -10.06 -14.42 7.14
CA CYS A 139 -10.17 -13.82 8.47
C CYS A 139 -8.90 -13.08 8.90
N ALA A 140 -7.73 -13.72 8.77
CA ALA A 140 -6.46 -13.12 9.16
C ALA A 140 -6.07 -11.96 8.23
N TYR A 141 -6.30 -12.07 6.92
CA TYR A 141 -6.08 -10.99 5.98
C TYR A 141 -6.97 -9.78 6.32
N GLY A 142 -8.27 -9.99 6.47
CA GLY A 142 -9.22 -8.94 6.85
C GLY A 142 -8.83 -8.25 8.15
N ALA A 143 -8.45 -9.02 9.18
CA ALA A 143 -7.97 -8.47 10.45
C ALA A 143 -6.74 -7.56 10.29
N THR A 144 -5.76 -7.91 9.42
CA THR A 144 -4.61 -7.04 9.17
C THR A 144 -5.01 -5.74 8.47
N LYS A 145 -5.97 -5.79 7.55
CA LYS A 145 -6.46 -4.61 6.82
C LYS A 145 -7.32 -3.72 7.71
N ALA A 146 -8.19 -4.30 8.54
CA ALA A 146 -8.93 -3.56 9.58
C ALA A 146 -7.99 -2.88 10.58
N GLY A 147 -6.92 -3.57 11.01
CA GLY A 147 -5.88 -2.98 11.85
C GLY A 147 -5.17 -1.80 11.19
N LEU A 148 -4.85 -1.91 9.89
CA LEU A 148 -4.21 -0.82 9.13
C LEU A 148 -5.15 0.40 8.98
N THR A 149 -6.45 0.19 8.70
CA THR A 149 -7.45 1.25 8.63
C THR A 149 -7.62 1.93 9.99
N SER A 150 -7.74 1.17 11.09
CA SER A 150 -7.81 1.72 12.44
C SER A 150 -6.56 2.53 12.83
N PHE A 151 -5.37 2.03 12.47
CA PHE A 151 -4.11 2.76 12.65
C PHE A 151 -4.12 4.08 11.89
N SER A 152 -4.60 4.08 10.65
CA SER A 152 -4.67 5.28 9.81
C SER A 152 -5.58 6.35 10.41
N HIS A 153 -6.76 5.97 10.88
CA HIS A 153 -7.71 6.91 11.51
C HIS A 153 -7.10 7.56 12.76
N SER A 154 -6.49 6.76 13.64
CA SER A 154 -5.83 7.27 14.84
C SER A 154 -4.65 8.19 14.51
N LEU A 155 -3.85 7.81 13.52
CA LEU A 155 -2.71 8.59 13.06
C LEU A 155 -3.14 9.92 12.42
N PHE A 156 -4.25 9.94 11.69
CA PHE A 156 -4.80 11.17 11.14
C PHE A 156 -5.12 12.17 12.24
N GLU A 157 -5.83 11.75 13.30
CA GLU A 157 -6.16 12.64 14.42
C GLU A 157 -4.90 13.13 15.16
N GLU A 158 -3.86 12.31 15.28
CA GLU A 158 -2.59 12.72 15.89
C GLU A 158 -1.81 13.73 15.04
N ALA A 159 -1.81 13.54 13.70
CA ALA A 159 -0.89 14.23 12.80
C ALA A 159 -1.50 15.42 12.04
N ARG A 160 -2.85 15.50 11.92
CA ARG A 160 -3.55 16.53 11.13
C ARG A 160 -3.21 17.97 11.55
N LYS A 161 -2.99 18.22 12.83
CA LYS A 161 -2.61 19.56 13.33
C LYS A 161 -1.26 20.05 12.81
N TYR A 162 -0.43 19.14 12.29
CA TYR A 162 0.86 19.47 11.66
C TYR A 162 0.75 19.56 10.13
N GLY A 163 -0.45 19.47 9.57
CA GLY A 163 -0.69 19.49 8.14
C GLY A 163 -0.42 18.15 7.42
N VAL A 164 -0.20 17.06 8.16
CA VAL A 164 -0.05 15.72 7.57
C VAL A 164 -1.40 15.17 7.14
N ARG A 165 -1.47 14.71 5.90
CA ARG A 165 -2.64 13.98 5.38
C ARG A 165 -2.41 12.48 5.58
N VAL A 166 -3.40 11.78 6.10
CA VAL A 166 -3.41 10.32 6.20
C VAL A 166 -4.67 9.80 5.52
N VAL A 167 -4.49 8.89 4.57
CA VAL A 167 -5.56 8.43 3.67
C VAL A 167 -5.54 6.92 3.58
N ASN A 168 -6.70 6.29 3.68
CA ASN A 168 -6.91 4.89 3.30
C ASN A 168 -7.46 4.81 1.88
N LEU A 169 -6.82 4.01 1.04
CA LEU A 169 -7.43 3.51 -0.18
C LEU A 169 -7.85 2.06 0.05
N GLU A 170 -9.10 1.75 -0.20
CA GLU A 170 -9.73 0.47 0.07
C GLU A 170 -10.23 -0.17 -1.23
N PRO A 171 -9.30 -0.68 -2.07
CA PRO A 171 -9.70 -1.36 -3.28
C PRO A 171 -10.37 -2.70 -2.98
N ASP A 172 -11.38 -3.02 -3.78
CA ASP A 172 -11.98 -4.36 -3.89
C ASP A 172 -11.12 -5.22 -4.85
N MET A 173 -11.71 -6.20 -5.52
CA MET A 173 -11.05 -7.14 -6.42
C MET A 173 -10.23 -6.43 -7.50
N THR A 174 -8.92 -6.36 -7.29
CA THR A 174 -7.97 -5.72 -8.22
C THR A 174 -7.12 -6.77 -8.92
N ASP A 175 -6.93 -6.63 -10.22
CA ASP A 175 -6.18 -7.58 -11.06
C ASP A 175 -4.68 -7.52 -10.76
N THR A 176 -4.26 -8.32 -9.79
CA THR A 176 -2.89 -8.41 -9.30
C THR A 176 -2.52 -9.82 -8.88
N ASN A 177 -1.23 -10.03 -8.59
CA ASN A 177 -0.73 -11.29 -8.04
C ASN A 177 -1.11 -11.53 -6.55
N LEU A 178 -1.97 -10.71 -5.94
CA LEU A 178 -2.39 -10.90 -4.55
C LEU A 178 -3.09 -12.24 -4.34
N TYR A 179 -3.88 -12.66 -5.32
CA TYR A 179 -4.67 -13.90 -5.27
C TYR A 179 -3.92 -15.15 -5.74
N ARG A 180 -2.59 -15.09 -5.94
CA ARG A 180 -1.80 -16.26 -6.39
C ARG A 180 -1.90 -17.47 -5.46
N ASN A 181 -2.14 -17.23 -4.16
CA ASN A 181 -2.25 -18.25 -3.12
C ASN A 181 -3.72 -18.58 -2.75
N ALA A 182 -4.69 -18.05 -3.49
CA ALA A 182 -6.10 -18.32 -3.30
C ALA A 182 -6.60 -19.35 -4.32
N ASP A 183 -7.70 -20.00 -4.02
CA ASP A 183 -8.47 -20.87 -4.93
C ASP A 183 -9.39 -20.09 -5.88
N PHE A 184 -9.31 -18.75 -5.80
CA PHE A 184 -10.04 -17.80 -6.64
C PHE A 184 -9.12 -16.73 -7.22
N THR A 185 -9.63 -16.02 -8.22
CA THR A 185 -8.98 -14.87 -8.85
C THR A 185 -10.05 -13.84 -9.28
N VAL A 186 -9.62 -12.75 -9.89
CA VAL A 186 -10.54 -11.78 -10.52
C VAL A 186 -11.28 -12.45 -11.69
N ASP A 187 -12.50 -12.01 -11.92
CA ASP A 187 -13.29 -12.42 -13.10
C ASP A 187 -12.69 -11.79 -14.38
N GLU A 188 -12.89 -12.44 -15.53
CA GLU A 188 -12.44 -11.93 -16.83
C GLU A 188 -13.23 -10.69 -17.28
N ASN A 189 -14.45 -10.51 -16.78
CA ASN A 189 -15.26 -9.35 -17.08
C ASN A 189 -14.65 -8.09 -16.44
N GLU A 190 -14.34 -7.10 -17.26
CA GLU A 190 -13.75 -5.82 -16.81
C GLU A 190 -14.62 -5.09 -15.78
N ALA A 191 -15.95 -5.20 -15.88
CA ALA A 191 -16.86 -4.60 -14.90
C ALA A 191 -16.83 -5.28 -13.52
N ALA A 192 -16.13 -6.43 -13.39
CA ALA A 192 -16.01 -7.19 -12.15
C ALA A 192 -14.60 -7.13 -11.51
N ARG A 193 -13.70 -6.34 -12.07
CA ARG A 193 -12.34 -6.15 -11.54
C ARG A 193 -11.88 -4.71 -11.65
N ILE A 194 -10.96 -4.33 -10.77
CA ILE A 194 -10.26 -3.05 -10.81
C ILE A 194 -8.88 -3.29 -11.44
N GLN A 195 -8.44 -2.36 -12.28
CA GLN A 195 -7.08 -2.39 -12.81
C GLN A 195 -6.12 -1.65 -11.84
N PRO A 196 -4.85 -2.09 -11.71
CA PRO A 196 -3.86 -1.40 -10.87
C PRO A 196 -3.71 0.10 -11.17
N ASN A 197 -3.85 0.50 -12.43
CA ASN A 197 -3.77 1.90 -12.84
C ASN A 197 -4.92 2.75 -12.26
N GLU A 198 -6.12 2.20 -12.13
CA GLU A 198 -7.27 2.92 -11.56
C GLU A 198 -7.04 3.26 -10.08
N VAL A 199 -6.37 2.36 -9.34
CA VAL A 199 -5.94 2.65 -7.97
C VAL A 199 -4.85 3.72 -7.95
N ALA A 200 -3.92 3.70 -8.89
CA ALA A 200 -2.87 4.72 -9.01
C ALA A 200 -3.44 6.10 -9.38
N GLU A 201 -4.46 6.16 -10.22
CA GLU A 201 -5.20 7.39 -10.53
C GLU A 201 -5.89 7.97 -9.29
N ALA A 202 -6.47 7.13 -8.44
CA ALA A 202 -7.04 7.57 -7.17
C ALA A 202 -5.97 8.17 -6.24
N VAL A 203 -4.73 7.63 -6.24
CA VAL A 203 -3.60 8.23 -5.53
C VAL A 203 -3.31 9.64 -6.06
N LEU A 204 -3.23 9.82 -7.38
CA LEU A 204 -3.02 11.14 -7.97
C LEU A 204 -4.16 12.11 -7.66
N TYR A 205 -5.40 11.65 -7.68
CA TYR A 205 -6.57 12.44 -7.30
C TYR A 205 -6.46 12.96 -5.86
N VAL A 206 -6.06 12.10 -4.91
CA VAL A 206 -5.79 12.49 -3.51
C VAL A 206 -4.70 13.54 -3.42
N LEU A 207 -3.60 13.35 -4.14
CA LEU A 207 -2.47 14.28 -4.10
C LEU A 207 -2.81 15.65 -4.71
N GLY A 208 -3.68 15.68 -5.70
CA GLY A 208 -4.14 16.91 -6.39
C GLY A 208 -5.13 17.75 -5.60
N GLN A 209 -5.58 17.32 -4.41
CA GLN A 209 -6.54 18.09 -3.62
C GLN A 209 -5.89 19.34 -3.02
N ARG A 210 -6.71 20.40 -2.90
CA ARG A 210 -6.29 21.68 -2.30
C ARG A 210 -5.77 21.49 -0.87
N GLU A 211 -4.90 22.38 -0.41
CA GLU A 211 -4.49 22.43 1.00
C GLU A 211 -5.72 22.57 1.93
N GLY A 212 -5.69 21.85 3.05
CA GLY A 212 -6.76 21.84 4.03
C GLY A 212 -7.93 20.90 3.72
N LEU A 213 -7.92 20.18 2.57
CA LEU A 213 -8.87 19.12 2.27
C LEU A 213 -8.17 17.76 2.37
N VAL A 214 -8.73 16.85 3.15
CA VAL A 214 -8.24 15.47 3.28
C VAL A 214 -9.40 14.52 3.02
N MET A 215 -9.19 13.60 2.10
CA MET A 215 -10.04 12.42 1.91
C MET A 215 -9.48 11.33 2.80
N THR A 216 -10.11 11.02 3.90
CA THR A 216 -9.59 10.05 4.87
C THR A 216 -9.72 8.63 4.38
N ASP A 217 -10.83 8.34 3.66
CA ASP A 217 -11.15 6.99 3.19
C ASP A 217 -11.72 7.04 1.76
N ILE A 218 -11.21 6.19 0.89
CA ILE A 218 -11.69 6.05 -0.49
C ILE A 218 -11.84 4.57 -0.79
N THR A 219 -13.07 4.13 -0.92
CA THR A 219 -13.39 2.75 -1.35
C THR A 219 -13.57 2.72 -2.86
N ILE A 220 -12.84 1.84 -3.55
CA ILE A 220 -12.93 1.63 -4.99
C ILE A 220 -13.48 0.23 -5.23
N ARG A 221 -14.57 0.13 -6.00
CA ARG A 221 -15.26 -1.14 -6.26
C ARG A 221 -15.57 -1.31 -7.74
N PRO A 222 -15.44 -2.52 -8.28
CA PRO A 222 -15.99 -2.81 -9.60
C PRO A 222 -17.52 -2.75 -9.55
N GLN A 223 -18.15 -2.49 -10.68
CA GLN A 223 -19.62 -2.43 -10.78
C GLN A 223 -20.26 -3.79 -10.43
N LEU A 224 -19.63 -4.90 -10.84
CA LEU A 224 -20.11 -6.25 -10.57
C LEU A 224 -19.24 -6.93 -9.51
N HIS A 225 -19.87 -7.59 -8.56
CA HIS A 225 -19.17 -8.42 -7.58
C HIS A 225 -19.14 -9.88 -8.06
N ARG A 226 -18.07 -10.24 -8.76
CA ARG A 226 -17.84 -11.60 -9.27
C ARG A 226 -16.41 -12.03 -9.01
N ILE A 227 -16.22 -13.31 -8.78
CA ILE A 227 -14.91 -13.96 -8.65
C ILE A 227 -14.88 -15.19 -9.55
N ALA A 228 -13.76 -15.48 -10.17
CA ALA A 228 -13.50 -16.73 -10.86
C ALA A 228 -12.84 -17.73 -9.89
N ARG A 229 -13.24 -18.99 -9.94
CA ARG A 229 -12.55 -20.09 -9.23
C ARG A 229 -11.40 -20.59 -10.11
N LYS A 230 -10.30 -20.99 -9.47
CA LYS A 230 -9.16 -21.62 -10.14
C LYS A 230 -9.37 -23.12 -10.24
#